data_16c65f4aa7ad0e8e7d0f4efad218efcb
#
_entry.id   16c65f4aa7ad0e8e7d0f4efad218efcb
#
_cell.length_a   1.000
_cell.length_b   1.000
_cell.length_c   1.000
_cell.angle_alpha   90.00
_cell.angle_beta   90.00
_cell.angle_gamma   90.00
#
_symmetry.space_group_name_H-M   'P 1'
#
loop_
_entity.id
_entity.type
_entity.pdbx_description
1 polymer ?
#
loop_
_entity_poly.entity_id
_entity_poly.type
_entity_poly.pdbx_seq_one_letter_code
_entity_poly.pdbx_strand_id
1 'polypeptide(L)'
;IVTGTRASGMMAADSAAPIQLVGADALTRVGQPNLNQALTQLVPSFQAQTQGTDMASFALSARLRGLSPNHTLVMINGKRRHGNSILQVINGAFGGSAAPSIDLIPPDIVKRIEVLQDGAAAQYGSDAIAGVINIILKSDTEGGAIKLNAGQYYDGEGTTYSVSGNFGMPIGDSGFLDISLFHRRNEWTTIGDG
;
A
#
# COMPACT_ATOMS: atom_id res chain seq x y z
N ILE A 1 -9.48 -13.10 7.56
CA ILE A 1 -8.26 -12.34 7.88
C ILE A 1 -7.09 -13.25 8.19
N VAL A 2 -5.90 -12.71 8.10
CA VAL A 2 -4.65 -13.40 8.49
C VAL A 2 -3.78 -12.55 9.42
N THR A 3 -4.16 -11.30 9.64
CA THR A 3 -3.43 -10.35 10.50
C THR A 3 -4.01 -10.36 11.90
N GLY A 4 -3.14 -10.31 12.90
CA GLY A 4 -3.56 -10.27 14.32
C GLY A 4 -4.06 -11.59 14.90
N THR A 5 -3.99 -12.69 14.15
CA THR A 5 -4.43 -14.02 14.60
C THR A 5 -3.48 -15.10 14.10
N ARG A 6 -3.41 -16.20 14.88
CA ARG A 6 -2.75 -17.45 14.46
C ARG A 6 -3.75 -18.46 13.90
N ALA A 7 -5.06 -18.20 14.07
CA ALA A 7 -6.11 -19.05 13.53
C ALA A 7 -6.40 -18.66 12.08
N SER A 8 -6.42 -19.64 11.19
CA SER A 8 -6.84 -19.46 9.81
C SER A 8 -8.36 -19.27 9.71
N GLY A 9 -8.83 -18.42 8.81
CA GLY A 9 -10.25 -18.26 8.52
C GLY A 9 -11.04 -17.36 9.48
N MET A 10 -10.42 -16.75 10.51
CA MET A 10 -11.10 -15.83 11.42
C MET A 10 -11.67 -14.62 10.65
N MET A 11 -12.89 -14.18 10.98
CA MET A 11 -13.45 -12.94 10.47
C MET A 11 -12.88 -11.73 11.21
N ALA A 12 -12.85 -10.57 10.57
CA ALA A 12 -12.34 -9.35 11.20
C ALA A 12 -13.17 -8.94 12.42
N ALA A 13 -14.48 -9.22 12.39
CA ALA A 13 -15.40 -8.96 13.51
C ALA A 13 -15.12 -9.81 14.76
N ASP A 14 -14.49 -10.96 14.60
CA ASP A 14 -14.16 -11.87 15.68
C ASP A 14 -12.76 -11.60 16.27
N SER A 15 -12.05 -10.64 15.71
CA SER A 15 -10.71 -10.26 16.18
C SER A 15 -10.79 -9.47 17.49
N ALA A 16 -9.94 -9.84 18.46
CA ALA A 16 -9.81 -9.10 19.71
C ALA A 16 -9.23 -7.69 19.53
N ALA A 17 -8.54 -7.46 18.42
CA ALA A 17 -7.96 -6.16 18.06
C ALA A 17 -8.72 -5.55 16.87
N PRO A 18 -8.85 -4.20 16.78
CA PRO A 18 -9.57 -3.54 15.70
C PRO A 18 -8.85 -3.72 14.36
N ILE A 19 -9.46 -4.47 13.46
CA ILE A 19 -8.95 -4.71 12.11
C ILE A 19 -9.90 -4.07 11.11
N GLN A 20 -9.38 -3.12 10.34
CA GLN A 20 -10.08 -2.55 9.20
C GLN A 20 -9.73 -3.31 7.93
N LEU A 21 -10.74 -3.68 7.15
CA LEU A 21 -10.58 -4.32 5.85
C LEU A 21 -10.85 -3.31 4.73
N VAL A 22 -9.91 -3.23 3.79
CA VAL A 22 -10.06 -2.46 2.55
C VAL A 22 -10.01 -3.44 1.38
N GLY A 23 -11.15 -3.69 0.76
CA GLY A 23 -11.27 -4.60 -0.37
C GLY A 23 -10.86 -3.95 -1.70
N ALA A 24 -10.63 -4.77 -2.73
CA ALA A 24 -10.30 -4.32 -4.08
C ALA A 24 -11.34 -3.36 -4.68
N ASP A 25 -12.63 -3.59 -4.39
CA ASP A 25 -13.71 -2.72 -4.87
C ASP A 25 -13.63 -1.30 -4.28
N ALA A 26 -13.23 -1.18 -3.01
CA ALA A 26 -13.03 0.11 -2.37
C ALA A 26 -11.85 0.86 -2.99
N LEU A 27 -10.73 0.17 -3.23
CA LEU A 27 -9.57 0.72 -3.91
C LEU A 27 -9.91 1.19 -5.34
N THR A 28 -10.70 0.40 -6.06
CA THR A 28 -11.12 0.76 -7.42
C THR A 28 -12.05 1.96 -7.44
N ARG A 29 -13.01 2.05 -6.50
CA ARG A 29 -13.96 3.18 -6.43
C ARG A 29 -13.29 4.51 -6.12
N VAL A 30 -12.25 4.51 -5.30
CA VAL A 30 -11.47 5.72 -5.01
C VAL A 30 -10.70 6.21 -6.24
N GLY A 31 -10.33 5.30 -7.15
CA GLY A 31 -9.72 5.64 -8.42
C GLY A 31 -8.32 6.25 -8.33
N GLN A 32 -7.66 6.14 -7.20
CA GLN A 32 -6.34 6.71 -7.01
C GLN A 32 -5.25 5.85 -7.68
N PRO A 33 -4.30 6.48 -8.38
CA PRO A 33 -3.28 5.75 -9.14
C PRO A 33 -2.23 5.07 -8.25
N ASN A 34 -2.09 5.50 -6.99
CA ASN A 34 -1.17 4.88 -6.07
C ASN A 34 -1.83 4.47 -4.74
N LEU A 35 -1.23 3.49 -4.08
CA LEU A 35 -1.78 2.87 -2.88
C LEU A 35 -1.78 3.82 -1.68
N ASN A 36 -0.78 4.70 -1.56
CA ASN A 36 -0.73 5.69 -0.49
C ASN A 36 -1.92 6.65 -0.54
N GLN A 37 -2.24 7.17 -1.72
CA GLN A 37 -3.37 8.08 -1.90
C GLN A 37 -4.71 7.38 -1.62
N ALA A 38 -4.85 6.13 -2.09
CA ALA A 38 -6.04 5.34 -1.82
C ALA A 38 -6.23 5.09 -0.32
N LEU A 39 -5.18 4.69 0.40
CA LEU A 39 -5.23 4.44 1.83
C LEU A 39 -5.49 5.70 2.66
N THR A 40 -4.96 6.85 2.26
CA THR A 40 -5.23 8.14 2.94
C THR A 40 -6.71 8.50 2.93
N GLN A 41 -7.44 8.09 1.89
CA GLN A 41 -8.89 8.33 1.79
C GLN A 41 -9.74 7.26 2.49
N LEU A 42 -9.27 6.02 2.52
CA LEU A 42 -10.04 4.87 3.00
C LEU A 42 -9.77 4.52 4.46
N VAL A 43 -8.62 4.91 5.01
CA VAL A 43 -8.19 4.53 6.36
C VAL A 43 -7.88 5.81 7.16
N PRO A 44 -8.78 6.26 8.05
CA PRO A 44 -8.61 7.54 8.77
C PRO A 44 -7.35 7.62 9.63
N SER A 45 -6.85 6.48 10.13
CA SER A 45 -5.62 6.42 10.92
C SER A 45 -4.35 6.42 10.09
N PHE A 46 -4.47 6.27 8.77
CA PHE A 46 -3.35 6.20 7.84
C PHE A 46 -2.89 7.59 7.41
N GLN A 47 -1.60 7.78 7.34
CA GLN A 47 -0.98 8.96 6.77
C GLN A 47 0.17 8.54 5.87
N ALA A 48 0.20 9.05 4.66
CA ALA A 48 1.36 8.93 3.80
C ALA A 48 2.46 9.88 4.31
N GLN A 49 3.67 9.35 4.42
CA GLN A 49 4.83 10.19 4.73
C GLN A 49 5.25 10.89 3.44
N THR A 50 5.01 12.17 3.36
CA THR A 50 5.51 13.02 2.28
C THR A 50 6.58 13.95 2.82
N GLN A 51 7.72 14.02 2.14
CA GLN A 51 8.78 14.98 2.45
C GLN A 51 9.24 15.62 1.15
N GLY A 52 9.22 16.95 1.13
CA GLY A 52 9.38 17.70 -0.10
C GLY A 52 10.82 18.08 -0.48
N THR A 53 11.84 17.74 0.32
CA THR A 53 13.15 18.37 0.19
C THR A 53 14.37 17.46 0.17
N ASP A 54 14.18 16.16 0.36
CA ASP A 54 15.27 15.17 0.29
C ASP A 54 14.88 13.97 -0.58
N MET A 55 15.79 12.99 -0.67
CA MET A 55 15.53 11.77 -1.44
C MET A 55 14.38 10.93 -0.88
N ALA A 56 13.95 11.16 0.35
CA ALA A 56 12.80 10.47 0.93
C ALA A 56 11.47 10.86 0.25
N SER A 57 11.44 11.95 -0.51
CA SER A 57 10.29 12.30 -1.36
C SER A 57 9.99 11.27 -2.45
N PHE A 58 10.98 10.47 -2.86
CA PHE A 58 10.82 9.40 -3.83
C PHE A 58 10.33 8.08 -3.23
N ALA A 59 10.24 7.98 -1.91
CA ALA A 59 9.87 6.76 -1.21
C ALA A 59 8.81 7.05 -0.16
N LEU A 60 7.55 6.98 -0.57
CA LEU A 60 6.43 7.26 0.31
C LEU A 60 6.19 6.08 1.26
N SER A 61 6.45 6.30 2.53
CA SER A 61 6.24 5.33 3.58
C SER A 61 4.85 5.47 4.21
N ALA A 62 4.33 4.36 4.70
CA ALA A 62 3.09 4.31 5.44
C ALA A 62 3.33 4.61 6.93
N ARG A 63 2.43 5.36 7.55
CA ARG A 63 2.37 5.48 9.00
C ARG A 63 0.94 5.44 9.51
N LEU A 64 0.79 4.96 10.73
CA LEU A 64 -0.49 4.88 11.41
C LEU A 64 -0.50 5.75 12.65
N ARG A 65 -1.64 6.35 12.95
CA ARG A 65 -1.90 7.09 14.20
C ARG A 65 -0.89 8.24 14.48
N GLY A 66 -0.31 8.82 13.44
CA GLY A 66 0.68 9.90 13.58
C GLY A 66 2.04 9.48 14.12
N LEU A 67 2.28 8.19 14.38
CA LEU A 67 3.57 7.68 14.87
C LEU A 67 4.60 7.60 13.75
N SER A 68 5.87 7.36 14.12
CA SER A 68 6.95 7.21 13.15
C SER A 68 6.64 6.10 12.14
N PRO A 69 7.01 6.28 10.85
CA PRO A 69 6.90 5.22 9.85
C PRO A 69 7.61 3.91 10.24
N ASN A 70 8.70 3.99 11.01
CA ASN A 70 9.40 2.80 11.52
C ASN A 70 8.58 1.98 12.53
N HIS A 71 7.49 2.53 13.06
CA HIS A 71 6.59 1.85 14.00
C HIS A 71 5.36 1.23 13.32
N THR A 72 5.25 1.34 12.01
CA THR A 72 4.18 0.74 11.22
C THR A 72 4.74 -0.43 10.42
N LEU A 73 4.38 -1.64 10.82
CA LEU A 73 4.80 -2.85 10.11
C LEU A 73 4.01 -2.99 8.81
N VAL A 74 4.72 -3.05 7.70
CA VAL A 74 4.15 -3.39 6.39
C VAL A 74 4.46 -4.84 6.04
N MET A 75 3.44 -5.58 5.65
CA MET A 75 3.56 -6.96 5.17
C MET A 75 2.94 -7.11 3.78
N ILE A 76 3.44 -8.07 3.02
CA ILE A 76 2.84 -8.54 1.77
C ILE A 76 2.59 -10.03 1.92
N ASN A 77 1.33 -10.45 1.79
CA ASN A 77 0.89 -11.84 2.00
C ASN A 77 1.40 -12.43 3.33
N GLY A 78 1.37 -11.63 4.40
CA GLY A 78 1.84 -12.03 5.73
C GLY A 78 3.35 -12.03 5.93
N LYS A 79 4.15 -11.70 4.91
CA LYS A 79 5.59 -11.60 5.01
C LYS A 79 6.03 -10.15 5.15
N ARG A 80 6.95 -9.88 6.09
CA ARG A 80 7.50 -8.52 6.28
C ARG A 80 8.09 -7.97 5.00
N ARG A 81 7.71 -6.75 4.66
CA ARG A 81 8.39 -6.01 3.61
C ARG A 81 9.68 -5.42 4.17
N HIS A 82 10.75 -5.52 3.42
CA HIS A 82 12.03 -4.92 3.77
C HIS A 82 11.94 -3.39 3.83
N GLY A 83 12.75 -2.78 4.68
CA GLY A 83 12.90 -1.33 4.76
C GLY A 83 13.48 -0.74 3.48
N ASN A 84 13.37 0.58 3.37
CA ASN A 84 13.95 1.33 2.26
C ASN A 84 15.41 1.69 2.60
N SER A 85 16.27 1.72 1.59
CA SER A 85 17.65 2.22 1.72
C SER A 85 17.72 3.75 1.71
N ILE A 86 16.64 4.42 1.37
CA ILE A 86 16.54 5.89 1.38
C ILE A 86 16.16 6.32 2.79
N LEU A 87 17.15 6.87 3.51
CA LEU A 87 16.95 7.44 4.83
C LEU A 87 16.38 8.85 4.73
N GLN A 88 15.45 9.17 5.62
CA GLN A 88 15.02 10.52 5.82
C GLN A 88 16.10 11.27 6.59
N VAL A 89 16.89 12.09 5.91
CA VAL A 89 18.07 12.77 6.52
C VAL A 89 17.77 14.17 7.03
N ILE A 90 16.68 14.80 6.59
CA ILE A 90 16.30 16.14 7.03
C ILE A 90 15.76 16.08 8.47
N ASN A 91 16.22 17.03 9.29
CA ASN A 91 15.74 17.20 10.65
C ASN A 91 14.23 17.49 10.66
N GLY A 92 13.48 16.56 11.19
CA GLY A 92 12.04 16.63 11.33
C GLY A 92 11.57 15.57 12.31
N ALA A 93 10.27 15.47 12.52
CA ALA A 93 9.68 14.56 13.50
C ALA A 93 10.06 13.07 13.29
N PHE A 94 10.50 12.71 12.09
CA PHE A 94 10.81 11.32 11.70
C PHE A 94 12.18 11.17 11.06
N GLY A 95 13.12 12.10 11.34
CA GLY A 95 14.51 11.99 10.90
C GLY A 95 15.12 10.64 11.26
N GLY A 96 15.87 10.04 10.34
CA GLY A 96 16.45 8.70 10.48
C GLY A 96 15.49 7.54 10.14
N SER A 97 14.26 7.80 9.69
CA SER A 97 13.35 6.74 9.30
C SER A 97 13.76 6.09 7.97
N ALA A 98 13.63 4.77 7.90
CA ALA A 98 13.92 3.92 6.73
C ALA A 98 12.79 2.91 6.49
N ALA A 99 11.56 3.33 6.69
CA ALA A 99 10.39 2.46 6.60
C ALA A 99 10.13 1.99 5.17
N PRO A 100 9.43 0.86 4.99
CA PRO A 100 9.11 0.34 3.67
C PRO A 100 8.28 1.31 2.83
N SER A 101 8.64 1.47 1.55
CA SER A 101 7.79 2.16 0.59
C SER A 101 6.67 1.24 0.11
N ILE A 102 5.45 1.76 0.04
CA ILE A 102 4.29 1.07 -0.55
C ILE A 102 3.81 1.72 -1.85
N ASP A 103 4.42 2.81 -2.26
CA ASP A 103 4.01 3.59 -3.43
C ASP A 103 4.14 2.83 -4.75
N LEU A 104 5.09 1.91 -4.82
CA LEU A 104 5.32 1.08 -6.02
C LEU A 104 4.44 -0.17 -6.09
N ILE A 105 3.50 -0.34 -5.16
CA ILE A 105 2.53 -1.44 -5.20
C ILE A 105 1.27 -0.94 -5.91
N PRO A 106 0.98 -1.44 -7.13
CA PRO A 106 -0.21 -1.02 -7.84
C PRO A 106 -1.48 -1.46 -7.10
N PRO A 107 -2.49 -0.59 -6.92
CA PRO A 107 -3.76 -0.99 -6.30
C PRO A 107 -4.45 -2.16 -7.02
N ASP A 108 -4.25 -2.28 -8.32
CA ASP A 108 -4.92 -3.26 -9.17
C ASP A 108 -4.50 -4.72 -8.92
N ILE A 109 -3.31 -4.94 -8.33
CA ILE A 109 -2.85 -6.28 -7.95
C ILE A 109 -3.27 -6.69 -6.53
N VAL A 110 -3.90 -5.76 -5.80
CA VAL A 110 -4.29 -5.97 -4.41
C VAL A 110 -5.67 -6.61 -4.35
N LYS A 111 -5.79 -7.72 -3.63
CA LYS A 111 -7.06 -8.37 -3.31
C LYS A 111 -7.77 -7.67 -2.15
N ARG A 112 -7.02 -7.38 -1.10
CA ARG A 112 -7.48 -6.61 0.07
C ARG A 112 -6.29 -6.16 0.91
N ILE A 113 -6.55 -5.18 1.77
CA ILE A 113 -5.59 -4.73 2.77
C ILE A 113 -6.22 -4.92 4.15
N GLU A 114 -5.46 -5.49 5.06
CA GLU A 114 -5.84 -5.67 6.46
C GLU A 114 -5.02 -4.68 7.29
N VAL A 115 -5.70 -3.73 7.93
CA VAL A 115 -5.06 -2.71 8.78
C VAL A 115 -5.41 -2.99 10.23
N LEU A 116 -4.43 -3.49 10.98
CA LEU A 116 -4.53 -3.67 12.42
C LEU A 116 -4.14 -2.35 13.09
N GLN A 117 -5.11 -1.71 13.74
CA GLN A 117 -4.99 -0.36 14.28
C GLN A 117 -4.59 -0.31 15.76
N ASP A 118 -4.04 -1.38 16.29
CA ASP A 118 -3.59 -1.45 17.67
C ASP A 118 -2.12 -1.83 17.75
N GLY A 119 -1.53 -1.66 18.95
CA GLY A 119 -0.16 -2.07 19.23
C GLY A 119 -0.02 -3.59 19.11
N ALA A 120 0.62 -4.02 18.04
CA ALA A 120 0.83 -5.43 17.74
C ALA A 120 2.27 -5.88 18.06
N ALA A 121 3.00 -5.08 18.83
CA ALA A 121 4.41 -5.32 19.15
C ALA A 121 4.65 -6.67 19.87
N ALA A 122 3.71 -7.12 20.68
CA ALA A 122 3.80 -8.43 21.34
C ALA A 122 3.79 -9.61 20.37
N GLN A 123 3.13 -9.46 19.23
CA GLN A 123 3.02 -10.51 18.22
C GLN A 123 4.03 -10.33 17.06
N TYR A 124 4.30 -9.10 16.69
CA TYR A 124 5.04 -8.76 15.48
C TYR A 124 6.39 -8.06 15.72
N GLY A 125 6.68 -7.62 16.95
CA GLY A 125 7.90 -6.93 17.29
C GLY A 125 7.75 -5.40 17.34
N SER A 126 8.85 -4.71 17.68
CA SER A 126 8.87 -3.26 17.95
C SER A 126 8.49 -2.36 16.78
N ASP A 127 8.57 -2.85 15.56
CA ASP A 127 8.16 -2.13 14.35
C ASP A 127 6.63 -2.15 14.12
N ALA A 128 5.87 -2.85 14.96
CA ALA A 128 4.41 -2.89 14.92
C ALA A 128 3.73 -2.13 16.09
N ILE A 129 4.40 -1.16 16.69
CA ILE A 129 3.86 -0.36 17.81
C ILE A 129 2.66 0.49 17.34
N ALA A 130 2.73 1.07 16.15
CA ALA A 130 1.64 1.84 15.56
C ALA A 130 0.54 0.96 14.96
N GLY A 131 0.86 -0.27 14.62
CA GLY A 131 -0.04 -1.20 13.97
C GLY A 131 0.62 -1.93 12.81
N VAL A 132 -0.21 -2.68 12.07
CA VAL A 132 0.21 -3.50 10.95
C VAL A 132 -0.63 -3.20 9.72
N ILE A 133 0.00 -3.08 8.57
CA ILE A 133 -0.65 -3.01 7.26
C ILE A 133 -0.23 -4.25 6.49
N ASN A 134 -1.16 -5.19 6.30
CA ASN A 134 -0.91 -6.40 5.53
C ASN A 134 -1.63 -6.33 4.18
N ILE A 135 -0.86 -6.26 3.11
CA ILE A 135 -1.32 -6.18 1.74
C ILE A 135 -1.42 -7.60 1.20
N ILE A 136 -2.64 -8.06 0.96
CA ILE A 136 -2.90 -9.37 0.37
C ILE A 136 -3.06 -9.17 -1.14
N LEU A 137 -2.17 -9.77 -1.90
CA LEU A 137 -2.18 -9.74 -3.34
C LEU A 137 -3.25 -10.69 -3.90
N LYS A 138 -3.65 -10.45 -5.13
CA LYS A 138 -4.46 -11.39 -5.90
C LYS A 138 -3.72 -12.71 -6.05
N SER A 139 -4.48 -13.77 -6.20
CA SER A 139 -4.00 -15.14 -6.42
C SER A 139 -4.99 -15.83 -7.35
N ASP A 140 -5.17 -15.23 -8.52
CA ASP A 140 -6.11 -15.74 -9.51
C ASP A 140 -5.53 -17.00 -10.13
N THR A 141 -6.33 -18.05 -10.19
CA THR A 141 -5.93 -19.36 -10.72
C THR A 141 -6.28 -19.50 -12.20
N GLU A 142 -7.13 -18.63 -12.71
CA GLU A 142 -7.55 -18.59 -14.10
C GLU A 142 -8.07 -17.20 -14.47
N GLY A 143 -8.00 -16.88 -15.77
CA GLY A 143 -8.50 -15.63 -16.29
C GLY A 143 -7.53 -14.46 -16.12
N GLY A 144 -8.01 -13.26 -16.43
CA GLY A 144 -7.21 -12.05 -16.31
C GLY A 144 -8.01 -10.78 -16.54
N ALA A 145 -7.40 -9.65 -16.20
CA ALA A 145 -7.97 -8.33 -16.41
C ALA A 145 -6.89 -7.37 -16.88
N ILE A 146 -7.27 -6.47 -17.77
CA ILE A 146 -6.46 -5.32 -18.16
C ILE A 146 -7.23 -4.06 -17.77
N LYS A 147 -6.52 -3.11 -17.15
CA LYS A 147 -7.08 -1.82 -16.76
C LYS A 147 -6.23 -0.70 -17.34
N LEU A 148 -6.90 0.26 -17.94
CA LEU A 148 -6.31 1.47 -18.48
C LEU A 148 -6.85 2.66 -17.71
N ASN A 149 -5.97 3.54 -17.27
CA ASN A 149 -6.35 4.80 -16.65
C ASN A 149 -5.63 5.93 -17.38
N ALA A 150 -6.36 7.02 -17.60
CA ALA A 150 -5.82 8.27 -18.12
C ALA A 150 -6.42 9.42 -17.33
N GLY A 151 -5.62 10.44 -17.07
CA GLY A 151 -6.05 11.65 -16.37
C GLY A 151 -5.19 12.83 -16.75
N GLN A 152 -5.73 14.04 -16.58
CA GLN A 152 -5.04 15.27 -16.81
C GLN A 152 -5.62 16.33 -15.86
N TYR A 153 -4.81 17.29 -15.44
CA TYR A 153 -5.32 18.45 -14.73
C TYR A 153 -6.14 19.35 -15.62
N TYR A 154 -7.02 20.16 -15.02
CA TYR A 154 -7.97 20.99 -15.75
C TYR A 154 -7.32 22.08 -16.61
N ASP A 155 -6.11 22.50 -16.24
CA ASP A 155 -5.24 23.45 -16.96
C ASP A 155 -4.45 22.84 -18.11
N GLY A 156 -4.60 21.55 -18.36
CA GLY A 156 -3.99 20.83 -19.47
C GLY A 156 -2.59 20.26 -19.17
N GLU A 157 -2.08 20.45 -17.97
CA GLU A 157 -0.79 19.89 -17.54
C GLU A 157 -0.94 18.54 -16.81
N GLY A 158 0.17 17.90 -16.46
CA GLY A 158 0.23 16.72 -15.60
C GLY A 158 -0.48 15.51 -16.17
N THR A 159 -0.39 15.28 -17.47
CA THR A 159 -0.97 14.08 -18.10
C THR A 159 -0.44 12.84 -17.41
N THR A 160 -1.34 12.02 -16.96
CA THR A 160 -1.05 10.75 -16.31
C THR A 160 -1.71 9.63 -17.08
N TYR A 161 -0.98 8.57 -17.37
CA TYR A 161 -1.57 7.34 -17.86
C TYR A 161 -0.95 6.14 -17.17
N SER A 162 -1.76 5.11 -16.95
CA SER A 162 -1.31 3.83 -16.45
C SER A 162 -2.00 2.68 -17.15
N VAL A 163 -1.25 1.60 -17.29
CA VAL A 163 -1.71 0.32 -17.79
C VAL A 163 -1.37 -0.72 -16.73
N SER A 164 -2.34 -1.48 -16.30
CA SER A 164 -2.14 -2.64 -15.44
C SER A 164 -2.76 -3.88 -16.06
N GLY A 165 -2.12 -5.01 -15.88
CA GLY A 165 -2.62 -6.32 -16.28
C GLY A 165 -2.35 -7.32 -15.18
N ASN A 166 -3.33 -8.17 -14.91
CA ASN A 166 -3.20 -9.32 -14.04
C ASN A 166 -3.71 -10.55 -14.78
N PHE A 167 -2.98 -11.64 -14.71
CA PHE A 167 -3.30 -12.88 -15.42
C PHE A 167 -2.94 -14.10 -14.60
N GLY A 168 -3.95 -14.90 -14.27
CA GLY A 168 -3.81 -16.17 -13.56
C GLY A 168 -3.92 -17.36 -14.50
N MET A 169 -3.08 -18.37 -14.29
CA MET A 169 -3.16 -19.64 -15.01
C MET A 169 -2.88 -20.82 -14.06
N PRO A 170 -3.57 -21.95 -14.23
CA PRO A 170 -3.26 -23.15 -13.47
C PRO A 170 -1.94 -23.77 -13.91
N ILE A 171 -1.23 -24.39 -12.97
CA ILE A 171 -0.03 -25.19 -13.22
C ILE A 171 -0.22 -26.57 -12.59
N GLY A 172 -0.40 -27.60 -13.42
CA GLY A 172 -0.72 -28.93 -12.93
C GLY A 172 -2.04 -28.98 -12.16
N ASP A 173 -2.17 -29.97 -11.28
CA ASP A 173 -3.45 -30.23 -10.58
C ASP A 173 -3.66 -29.36 -9.33
N SER A 174 -2.61 -28.75 -8.79
CA SER A 174 -2.69 -28.02 -7.51
C SER A 174 -1.90 -26.71 -7.46
N GLY A 175 -1.20 -26.37 -8.54
CA GLY A 175 -0.42 -25.14 -8.65
C GLY A 175 -1.13 -24.05 -9.47
N PHE A 176 -0.69 -22.82 -9.29
CA PHE A 176 -1.10 -21.70 -10.14
C PHE A 176 0.06 -20.73 -10.33
N LEU A 177 -0.01 -19.95 -11.39
CA LEU A 177 0.85 -18.81 -11.65
C LEU A 177 -0.03 -17.58 -11.85
N ASP A 178 0.22 -16.53 -11.09
CA ASP A 178 -0.43 -15.23 -11.22
C ASP A 178 0.64 -14.19 -11.57
N ILE A 179 0.49 -13.56 -12.73
CA ILE A 179 1.42 -12.56 -13.24
C ILE A 179 0.69 -11.21 -13.27
N SER A 180 1.32 -10.21 -12.67
CA SER A 180 0.85 -8.84 -12.74
C SER A 180 1.90 -7.95 -13.37
N LEU A 181 1.47 -7.10 -14.30
CA LEU A 181 2.28 -6.09 -14.96
C LEU A 181 1.67 -4.72 -14.71
N PHE A 182 2.52 -3.74 -14.50
CA PHE A 182 2.11 -2.37 -14.28
C PHE A 182 3.07 -1.39 -14.92
N HIS A 183 2.52 -0.44 -15.64
CA HIS A 183 3.26 0.72 -16.15
C HIS A 183 2.47 1.99 -15.86
N ARG A 184 3.16 3.02 -15.35
CA ARG A 184 2.59 4.36 -15.11
C ARG A 184 3.58 5.41 -15.57
N ARG A 185 3.04 6.43 -16.23
CA ARG A 185 3.77 7.66 -16.53
C ARG A 185 2.97 8.86 -16.05
N ASN A 186 3.62 9.72 -15.31
CA ASN A 186 3.11 11.02 -14.90
C ASN A 186 4.00 12.08 -15.56
N GLU A 187 3.40 13.04 -16.21
CA GLU A 187 4.10 14.22 -16.68
C GLU A 187 4.15 15.26 -15.57
N TRP A 188 5.14 16.12 -15.65
CA TRP A 188 5.33 17.18 -14.68
C TRP A 188 4.24 18.25 -14.79
N THR A 189 4.06 19.01 -13.73
CA THR A 189 3.18 20.18 -13.67
C THR A 189 3.98 21.37 -13.21
N THR A 190 3.75 22.54 -13.80
CA THR A 190 4.20 23.80 -13.27
C THR A 190 3.11 24.40 -12.40
N ILE A 191 3.32 24.43 -11.10
CA ILE A 191 2.45 25.19 -10.20
C ILE A 191 3.05 26.58 -10.06
N GLY A 192 2.42 27.54 -10.75
CA GLY A 192 2.60 28.96 -10.47
C GLY A 192 3.76 29.63 -11.17
N ASP A 193 3.47 30.17 -12.33
CA ASP A 193 3.99 31.44 -12.73
C ASP A 193 2.82 32.41 -12.85
N GLY A 194 2.65 33.18 -11.79
CA GLY A 194 1.88 34.40 -11.78
C GLY A 194 2.82 35.56 -11.66
#